data_fc8a6793f76a4ff4c5b0d92abfa46f23
#
_entry.id   fc8a6793f76a4ff4c5b0d92abfa46f23
#
_cell.length_a   1.000
_cell.length_b   1.000
_cell.length_c   1.000
_cell.angle_alpha   90.00
_cell.angle_beta   90.00
_cell.angle_gamma   90.00
#
_symmetry.space_group_name_H-M   'P 1'
#
loop_
_entity.id
_entity.type
_entity.pdbx_description
1 polymer ?
#
loop_
_entity_poly.entity_id
_entity_poly.type
_entity_poly.pdbx_seq_one_letter_code
_entity_poly.pdbx_strand_id
1 'polypeptide(L)' 'MALFKVKFFGSKNRKEQIRQVKMLVDASDRNKVEEILHHKHGYEVIHGLKISAYED' A
#
# COMPACT_ATOMS: atom_id res chain seq x y z
N MET A 1 -9.27 1.71 14.47
CA MET A 1 -8.76 2.03 13.13
C MET A 1 -7.52 2.89 13.24
N ALA A 2 -6.53 2.61 12.42
CA ALA A 2 -5.27 3.32 12.49
C ALA A 2 -4.81 3.71 11.08
N LEU A 3 -4.14 4.86 10.99
CA LEU A 3 -3.54 5.30 9.74
C LEU A 3 -2.10 4.82 9.67
N PHE A 4 -1.73 4.30 8.51
CA PHE A 4 -0.38 3.88 8.24
C PHE A 4 0.19 4.61 7.04
N LYS A 5 1.45 5.01 7.15
CA LYS A 5 2.19 5.53 5.99
C LYS A 5 2.75 4.34 5.24
N VAL A 6 2.41 4.27 3.97
CA VAL A 6 2.77 3.13 3.13
C VAL A 6 3.60 3.62 1.95
N LYS A 7 4.69 2.93 1.69
CA LYS A 7 5.56 3.22 0.56
C LYS A 7 5.92 1.90 -0.11
N PHE A 8 5.75 1.85 -1.42
CA PHE A 8 6.07 0.65 -2.17
C PHE A 8 6.33 0.97 -3.62
N PHE A 9 6.86 -0.01 -4.34
CA PHE A 9 6.99 0.05 -5.79
C PHE A 9 5.98 -0.93 -6.38
N GLY A 10 5.11 -0.43 -7.25
CA GLY A 10 4.09 -1.31 -7.81
C GLY A 10 3.33 -0.69 -8.95
N SER A 11 2.38 -1.46 -9.46
CA SER A 11 1.50 -1.04 -10.53
C SER A 11 0.14 -1.68 -10.34
N LYS A 12 -0.86 -1.12 -11.00
CA LYS A 12 -2.23 -1.64 -10.92
C LYS A 12 -2.42 -2.89 -11.75
N ASN A 13 -1.57 -3.11 -12.73
CA ASN A 13 -1.60 -4.34 -13.51
C ASN A 13 -0.19 -4.67 -13.99
N ARG A 14 -0.02 -5.88 -14.51
CA ARG A 14 1.29 -6.36 -14.90
C ARG A 14 1.83 -5.70 -16.18
N LYS A 15 0.97 -5.02 -16.91
CA LYS A 15 1.36 -4.35 -18.14
C LYS A 15 1.84 -2.94 -17.90
N GLU A 16 1.48 -2.36 -16.77
CA GLU A 16 1.91 -1.02 -16.43
C GLU A 16 3.31 -1.01 -15.85
N GLN A 17 3.98 0.11 -16.04
CA GLN A 17 5.30 0.32 -15.49
C GLN A 17 5.24 0.44 -13.97
N ILE A 18 6.16 -0.22 -13.30
CA ILE A 18 6.24 -0.15 -11.84
C ILE A 18 6.72 1.24 -11.43
N ARG A 19 6.02 1.84 -10.48
CA ARG A 19 6.33 3.18 -9.98
C ARG A 19 6.38 3.18 -8.47
N GLN A 20 7.07 4.17 -7.93
CA GLN A 20 7.06 4.39 -6.48
C GLN A 20 5.73 5.01 -6.08
N VAL A 21 5.08 4.41 -5.09
CA VAL A 21 3.80 4.87 -4.59
C VAL A 21 3.91 5.15 -3.09
N LYS A 22 3.36 6.29 -2.67
CA LYS A 22 3.27 6.67 -1.25
C LYS A 22 1.83 7.04 -0.97
N MET A 23 1.29 6.51 0.12
CA MET A 23 -0.08 6.83 0.49
C MET A 23 -0.33 6.58 1.97
N LEU A 24 -1.45 7.09 2.45
CA LEU A 24 -1.95 6.79 3.78
C LEU A 24 -3.06 5.75 3.65
N VAL A 25 -3.01 4.73 4.50
CA VAL A 25 -3.99 3.65 4.49
C VAL A 25 -4.59 3.53 5.88
N ASP A 26 -5.91 3.53 5.94
CA ASP A 26 -6.64 3.29 7.17
C ASP A 26 -6.94 1.80 7.27
N ALA A 27 -6.35 1.15 8.26
CA ALA A 27 -6.50 -0.29 8.45
C ALA A 27 -6.61 -0.63 9.94
N SER A 28 -7.17 -1.80 10.23
CA SER A 28 -7.29 -2.25 11.61
C SER A 28 -5.93 -2.62 12.19
N ASP A 29 -5.04 -3.18 11.38
CA ASP A 29 -3.66 -3.45 11.76
C ASP A 29 -2.79 -3.47 10.51
N ARG A 30 -1.46 -3.54 10.71
CA ARG A 30 -0.52 -3.46 9.59
C ARG A 30 -0.62 -4.68 8.65
N ASN A 31 -1.10 -5.81 9.13
CA ASN A 31 -1.25 -6.99 8.28
C ASN A 31 -2.36 -6.84 7.27
N LYS A 32 -3.29 -5.93 7.52
CA LYS A 32 -4.40 -5.67 6.61
C LYS A 32 -4.06 -4.66 5.51
N VAL A 33 -2.96 -3.94 5.67
CA VAL A 33 -2.61 -2.89 4.71
C VAL A 33 -2.39 -3.45 3.31
N GLU A 34 -1.62 -4.53 3.18
CA GLU A 34 -1.35 -5.13 1.87
C GLU A 34 -2.64 -5.59 1.20
N GLU A 35 -3.52 -6.22 1.96
CA GLU A 35 -4.82 -6.66 1.45
C GLU A 35 -5.63 -5.47 0.93
N ILE A 36 -5.63 -4.37 1.67
CA ILE A 36 -6.34 -3.17 1.27
C ILE A 36 -5.77 -2.60 -0.02
N LEU A 37 -4.44 -2.60 -0.17
CA LEU A 37 -3.81 -2.13 -1.39
C LEU A 37 -4.25 -2.95 -2.61
N HIS A 38 -4.35 -4.27 -2.45
CA HIS A 38 -4.79 -5.13 -3.54
C HIS A 38 -6.27 -4.95 -3.86
N HIS A 39 -7.11 -4.96 -2.85
CA HIS A 39 -8.56 -5.00 -3.05
C HIS A 39 -9.21 -3.64 -3.20
N LYS A 40 -8.84 -2.69 -2.37
CA LYS A 40 -9.47 -1.37 -2.37
C LYS A 40 -8.83 -0.43 -3.38
N HIS A 41 -7.51 -0.45 -3.47
CA HIS A 41 -6.77 0.44 -4.35
C HIS A 41 -6.42 -0.19 -5.70
N GLY A 42 -6.60 -1.50 -5.83
CA GLY A 42 -6.46 -2.17 -7.11
C GLY A 42 -5.04 -2.43 -7.56
N TYR A 43 -4.07 -2.40 -6.65
CA TYR A 43 -2.69 -2.69 -7.02
C TYR A 43 -2.47 -4.20 -7.09
N GLU A 44 -2.04 -4.67 -8.25
CA GLU A 44 -1.74 -6.07 -8.44
C GLU A 44 -0.28 -6.39 -8.10
N VAL A 45 0.63 -5.49 -8.46
CA VAL A 45 2.06 -5.67 -8.24
C VAL A 45 2.49 -4.77 -7.10
N ILE A 46 3.06 -5.35 -6.04
CA ILE A 46 3.57 -4.60 -4.89
C ILE A 46 4.92 -5.18 -4.50
N HIS A 47 5.96 -4.35 -4.55
CA HIS A 47 7.33 -4.73 -4.19
C HIS A 47 7.91 -3.74 -3.19
N GLY A 48 8.72 -4.23 -2.28
CA GLY A 48 9.42 -3.39 -1.33
C GLY A 48 8.49 -2.61 -0.42
N LEU A 49 7.42 -3.24 0.03
CA LEU A 49 6.41 -2.61 0.86
C LEU A 49 6.99 -2.21 2.22
N LYS A 50 6.86 -0.94 2.55
CA LYS A 50 7.24 -0.41 3.86
C LYS A 50 6.02 0.22 4.50
N ILE A 51 5.76 -0.17 5.73
CA ILE A 51 4.60 0.30 6.48
C ILE A 51 5.08 0.89 7.80
N SER A 52 4.66 2.11 8.10
CA SER A 52 4.96 2.73 9.38
C SER A 52 3.70 3.39 9.92
N ALA A 53 3.61 3.46 11.24
CA ALA A 53 2.48 4.14 11.87
C ALA A 53 2.52 5.63 11.52
N TYR A 54 1.36 6.18 11.19
CA TYR A 54 1.24 7.61 10.94
C TYR A 54 1.01 8.33 12.28
N GLU A 55 1.86 9.29 12.57
CA GLU A 55 1.73 10.10 13.78
C GLU A 55 1.70 11.57 13.36
N ASP A 56 0.78 12.30 13.96
CA ASP A 56 0.68 13.74 13.77
C ASP A 56 1.78 14.48 14.54
#